data_dcc74a5e4e2fb5b752ada7fb5536c545
#
_entry.id   dcc74a5e4e2fb5b752ada7fb5536c545
#
_cell.length_a   1.000
_cell.length_b   1.000
_cell.length_c   1.000
_cell.angle_alpha   90.00
_cell.angle_beta   90.00
_cell.angle_gamma   90.00
#
_symmetry.space_group_name_H-M   'P 1'
#
loop_
_entity.id
_entity.type
_entity.pdbx_description
1 polymer ?
#
loop_
_entity_poly.entity_id
_entity_poly.type
_entity_poly.pdbx_seq_one_letter_code
_entity_poly.pdbx_strand_id
1 'polypeptide(L)'
;MKYSKKYDIIVVGAGHAGAEAALACARMGARTLCCTINMDTVSLMPCNPSIGGPAKGQLCREIDALGGEMGKLIDDTHIHIRMLNTGKGPAVQALRAQADRKEYQYGMKWRMENTDNLDLKQEMVTEIIVERGRALGVRTKTGWEYYSGAVIVTTGTFLKGLIHIGEFTYPAGRAGEFPSNELSDSLKALGLKLGRLKTGTVPRIDRRTINFSATVPQEPDNLPHTFSFMSEKKVKPGQVPCYLTYTTKKTKEIILANLHRSPLHGDHKKIKGVGPRYCPSIEDKILRFSEKDTHQVFLEPEGKNTLEIYVQGLSTSLPIDVQESYIKTVIGLEKAEIMRPGYAIEYDYVPPLQLHPTLETKLIKGLFLAGQINGTSGYEEAGAQGIVAGINAVLLLDGREPLILRRDQGYIGVLIDDLVTLGTLEPYRMFTSRCEYRLTMRQDNADERLTPIGYSVGLIDENRYALFNKKMKSIKDEIERLKARRVKQAESESLSEALGTVASPGITFYELLKRPEITYKKLIEAEAGSVGVSSDEADEVEIKIKYEGYIKRQEEQIEKFRRMENILIPDSINYDDIKSLSSESREKLKAIRPRSIGQAFRISGVSPSDVSIILIYLNKSSVMI
;
A
#
# COMPACT_ATOMS: atom_id res chain seq x y z
N MET A 1 -36.37 -7.12 3.36
CA MET A 1 -36.67 -8.04 2.24
C MET A 1 -35.44 -8.90 1.96
N LYS A 2 -35.61 -10.23 1.81
CA LYS A 2 -34.48 -11.13 1.50
C LYS A 2 -34.24 -11.17 0.01
N TYR A 3 -32.99 -10.96 -0.43
CA TYR A 3 -32.61 -11.10 -1.83
C TYR A 3 -32.50 -12.57 -2.22
N SER A 4 -33.02 -12.96 -3.38
CA SER A 4 -33.12 -14.37 -3.76
C SER A 4 -31.78 -15.03 -4.12
N LYS A 5 -30.84 -14.27 -4.74
CA LYS A 5 -29.50 -14.78 -5.07
C LYS A 5 -28.65 -14.85 -3.81
N LYS A 6 -28.04 -16.00 -3.55
CA LYS A 6 -27.06 -16.20 -2.47
C LYS A 6 -25.66 -15.97 -3.02
N TYR A 7 -24.86 -15.26 -2.24
CA TYR A 7 -23.45 -15.03 -2.52
C TYR A 7 -22.58 -15.86 -1.56
N ASP A 8 -21.38 -16.15 -1.98
CA ASP A 8 -20.39 -16.77 -1.10
C ASP A 8 -19.71 -15.69 -0.24
N ILE A 9 -19.41 -14.53 -0.84
CA ILE A 9 -18.76 -13.40 -0.17
C ILE A 9 -19.48 -12.08 -0.53
N ILE A 10 -19.60 -11.19 0.47
CA ILE A 10 -20.06 -9.81 0.26
C ILE A 10 -18.93 -8.85 0.64
N VAL A 11 -18.58 -7.93 -0.26
CA VAL A 11 -17.63 -6.83 -0.04
C VAL A 11 -18.41 -5.52 0.10
N VAL A 12 -18.14 -4.78 1.17
CA VAL A 12 -18.80 -3.50 1.48
C VAL A 12 -17.84 -2.35 1.22
N GLY A 13 -18.07 -1.60 0.15
CA GLY A 13 -17.21 -0.53 -0.35
C GLY A 13 -16.40 -0.97 -1.56
N ALA A 14 -16.36 -0.14 -2.61
CA ALA A 14 -15.59 -0.36 -3.85
C ALA A 14 -14.42 0.62 -3.99
N GLY A 15 -13.75 0.98 -2.88
CA GLY A 15 -12.46 1.65 -2.89
C GLY A 15 -11.33 0.70 -3.27
N HIS A 16 -10.06 1.12 -3.17
CA HIS A 16 -8.92 0.28 -3.54
C HIS A 16 -8.88 -1.07 -2.80
N ALA A 17 -9.21 -1.09 -1.50
CA ALA A 17 -9.30 -2.35 -0.75
C ALA A 17 -10.45 -3.22 -1.24
N GLY A 18 -11.64 -2.63 -1.43
CA GLY A 18 -12.82 -3.39 -1.85
C GLY A 18 -12.71 -3.92 -3.28
N ALA A 19 -12.13 -3.16 -4.19
CA ALA A 19 -11.88 -3.59 -5.56
C ALA A 19 -10.92 -4.80 -5.61
N GLU A 20 -9.77 -4.71 -4.93
CA GLU A 20 -8.81 -5.83 -4.87
C GLU A 20 -9.41 -7.05 -4.18
N ALA A 21 -10.17 -6.87 -3.07
CA ALA A 21 -10.85 -7.97 -2.39
C ALA A 21 -11.89 -8.65 -3.27
N ALA A 22 -12.77 -7.86 -3.91
CA ALA A 22 -13.84 -8.40 -4.76
C ALA A 22 -13.31 -9.13 -5.98
N LEU A 23 -12.30 -8.56 -6.65
CA LEU A 23 -11.63 -9.18 -7.79
C LEU A 23 -10.91 -10.47 -7.39
N ALA A 24 -10.22 -10.48 -6.24
CA ALA A 24 -9.57 -11.69 -5.73
C ALA A 24 -10.58 -12.79 -5.44
N CYS A 25 -11.67 -12.49 -4.71
CA CYS A 25 -12.71 -13.45 -4.42
C CYS A 25 -13.33 -14.07 -5.69
N ALA A 26 -13.71 -13.20 -6.64
CA ALA A 26 -14.37 -13.63 -7.87
C ALA A 26 -13.45 -14.48 -8.76
N ARG A 27 -12.18 -14.08 -8.91
CA ARG A 27 -11.16 -14.82 -9.69
C ARG A 27 -10.80 -16.18 -9.07
N MET A 28 -10.90 -16.31 -7.76
CA MET A 28 -10.79 -17.60 -7.07
C MET A 28 -12.08 -18.44 -7.13
N GLY A 29 -13.10 -18.02 -7.89
CA GLY A 29 -14.32 -18.76 -8.15
C GLY A 29 -15.49 -18.49 -7.19
N ALA A 30 -15.34 -17.63 -6.19
CA ALA A 30 -16.42 -17.31 -5.25
C ALA A 30 -17.45 -16.35 -5.88
N ARG A 31 -18.74 -16.67 -5.74
CA ARG A 31 -19.84 -15.74 -6.13
C ARG A 31 -19.83 -14.54 -5.20
N THR A 32 -19.37 -13.41 -5.70
CA THR A 32 -19.08 -12.21 -4.93
C THR A 32 -20.07 -11.09 -5.24
N LEU A 33 -20.59 -10.44 -4.20
CA LEU A 33 -21.31 -9.18 -4.30
C LEU A 33 -20.43 -8.06 -3.76
N CYS A 34 -20.21 -7.01 -4.54
CA CYS A 34 -19.61 -5.77 -4.07
C CYS A 34 -20.68 -4.67 -3.99
N CYS A 35 -20.95 -4.18 -2.78
CA CYS A 35 -21.87 -3.06 -2.54
C CYS A 35 -21.08 -1.76 -2.40
N THR A 36 -21.46 -0.73 -3.15
CA THR A 36 -20.89 0.61 -3.04
C THR A 36 -21.98 1.67 -2.95
N ILE A 37 -21.71 2.76 -2.25
CA ILE A 37 -22.65 3.89 -2.13
C ILE A 37 -22.84 4.59 -3.48
N ASN A 38 -21.78 4.64 -4.30
CA ASN A 38 -21.81 5.28 -5.60
C ASN A 38 -20.93 4.50 -6.60
N MET A 39 -21.53 3.99 -7.65
CA MET A 39 -20.82 3.25 -8.71
C MET A 39 -19.92 4.13 -9.57
N ASP A 40 -20.15 5.44 -9.60
CA ASP A 40 -19.33 6.37 -10.37
C ASP A 40 -18.10 6.85 -9.61
N THR A 41 -17.83 6.28 -8.42
CA THR A 41 -16.66 6.60 -7.59
C THR A 41 -15.85 5.37 -7.16
N VAL A 42 -15.97 4.27 -7.90
CA VAL A 42 -15.16 3.05 -7.72
C VAL A 42 -13.68 3.40 -7.78
N SER A 43 -12.90 3.00 -6.79
CA SER A 43 -11.46 3.28 -6.65
C SER A 43 -11.07 4.74 -6.92
N LEU A 44 -11.95 5.70 -6.60
CA LEU A 44 -11.65 7.12 -6.73
C LEU A 44 -10.46 7.49 -5.85
N MET A 45 -9.55 8.29 -6.39
CA MET A 45 -8.39 8.86 -5.70
C MET A 45 -8.71 10.28 -5.20
N PRO A 46 -9.24 10.47 -3.98
CA PRO A 46 -9.63 11.80 -3.47
C PRO A 46 -8.44 12.63 -2.99
N CYS A 47 -7.33 11.97 -2.71
CA CYS A 47 -6.06 12.58 -2.37
C CYS A 47 -5.18 12.63 -3.63
N ASN A 48 -3.85 12.69 -3.51
CA ASN A 48 -2.94 12.66 -4.65
C ASN A 48 -3.30 11.49 -5.60
N PRO A 49 -3.65 11.76 -6.88
CA PRO A 49 -3.98 10.71 -7.84
C PRO A 49 -2.71 10.03 -8.37
N SER A 50 -1.98 9.37 -7.49
CA SER A 50 -0.74 8.67 -7.82
C SER A 50 -0.62 7.33 -7.11
N ILE A 51 0.01 6.37 -7.79
CA ILE A 51 0.39 5.05 -7.26
C ILE A 51 1.91 4.97 -7.21
N GLY A 52 2.43 4.39 -6.13
CA GLY A 52 3.86 4.14 -5.97
C GLY A 52 4.60 5.20 -5.14
N GLY A 53 5.91 5.23 -5.32
CA GLY A 53 6.86 5.91 -4.44
C GLY A 53 7.51 4.95 -3.44
N PRO A 54 8.45 5.42 -2.59
CA PRO A 54 9.18 4.57 -1.66
C PRO A 54 8.26 3.76 -0.75
N ALA A 55 8.47 2.46 -0.67
CA ALA A 55 7.63 1.42 -0.06
C ALA A 55 6.28 1.18 -0.76
N LYS A 56 5.73 2.17 -1.45
CA LYS A 56 4.44 2.08 -2.13
C LYS A 56 4.56 1.35 -3.47
N GLY A 57 5.62 1.63 -4.22
CA GLY A 57 5.95 0.89 -5.45
C GLY A 57 6.15 -0.59 -5.17
N GLN A 58 6.81 -0.92 -4.04
CA GLN A 58 6.96 -2.29 -3.57
C GLN A 58 5.60 -2.93 -3.29
N LEU A 59 4.71 -2.27 -2.52
CA LEU A 59 3.36 -2.79 -2.25
C LEU A 59 2.56 -3.01 -3.53
N CYS A 60 2.56 -2.05 -4.47
CA CYS A 60 1.84 -2.19 -5.74
C CYS A 60 2.33 -3.39 -6.56
N ARG A 61 3.66 -3.58 -6.65
CA ARG A 61 4.28 -4.72 -7.31
C ARG A 61 3.95 -6.05 -6.60
N GLU A 62 3.86 -6.04 -5.28
CA GLU A 62 3.48 -7.22 -4.50
C GLU A 62 2.00 -7.57 -4.66
N ILE A 63 1.11 -6.57 -4.73
CA ILE A 63 -0.31 -6.76 -5.07
C ILE A 63 -0.41 -7.40 -6.47
N ASP A 64 0.30 -6.87 -7.46
CA ASP A 64 0.33 -7.45 -8.82
C ASP A 64 0.88 -8.88 -8.78
N ALA A 65 2.00 -9.14 -8.10
CA ALA A 65 2.62 -10.45 -8.01
C ALA A 65 1.71 -11.53 -7.39
N LEU A 66 0.79 -11.15 -6.51
CA LEU A 66 -0.25 -12.03 -5.98
C LEU A 66 -1.42 -12.25 -6.95
N GLY A 67 -1.56 -11.45 -8.01
CA GLY A 67 -2.66 -11.52 -8.96
C GLY A 67 -3.64 -10.35 -8.92
N GLY A 68 -3.30 -9.26 -8.19
CA GLY A 68 -4.10 -8.05 -8.08
C GLY A 68 -4.17 -7.20 -9.36
N GLU A 69 -4.93 -6.12 -9.32
CA GLU A 69 -5.29 -5.32 -10.49
C GLU A 69 -4.67 -3.91 -10.51
N MET A 70 -4.32 -3.37 -9.35
CA MET A 70 -3.82 -1.99 -9.21
C MET A 70 -2.61 -1.71 -10.12
N GLY A 71 -1.67 -2.65 -10.22
CA GLY A 71 -0.46 -2.53 -11.05
C GLY A 71 -0.79 -2.44 -12.54
N LYS A 72 -1.66 -3.30 -13.05
CA LYS A 72 -2.10 -3.28 -14.45
C LYS A 72 -2.86 -2.00 -14.78
N LEU A 73 -3.76 -1.60 -13.89
CA LEU A 73 -4.61 -0.44 -14.11
C LEU A 73 -3.81 0.86 -14.14
N ILE A 74 -2.82 1.04 -13.24
CA ILE A 74 -1.98 2.24 -13.28
C ILE A 74 -1.09 2.28 -14.53
N ASP A 75 -0.62 1.13 -15.02
CA ASP A 75 0.14 1.06 -16.28
C ASP A 75 -0.70 1.55 -17.47
N ASP A 76 -1.99 1.20 -17.51
CA ASP A 76 -2.90 1.64 -18.55
C ASP A 76 -3.29 3.12 -18.43
N THR A 77 -3.32 3.68 -17.22
CA THR A 77 -3.97 4.98 -16.96
C THR A 77 -3.01 6.08 -16.49
N HIS A 78 -1.72 5.79 -16.30
CA HIS A 78 -0.78 6.84 -15.90
C HIS A 78 -0.60 7.90 -16.99
N ILE A 79 -0.37 9.13 -16.52
CA ILE A 79 -0.05 10.30 -17.35
C ILE A 79 1.38 10.81 -17.10
N HIS A 80 2.06 10.26 -16.11
CA HIS A 80 3.42 10.54 -15.75
C HIS A 80 3.99 9.37 -14.94
N ILE A 81 5.22 8.91 -15.23
CA ILE A 81 5.87 7.86 -14.47
C ILE A 81 7.35 8.17 -14.27
N ARG A 82 7.88 7.86 -13.09
CA ARG A 82 9.30 8.02 -12.75
C ARG A 82 9.79 6.92 -11.82
N MET A 83 11.07 6.56 -11.97
CA MET A 83 11.81 5.82 -10.95
C MET A 83 12.37 6.80 -9.92
N LEU A 84 12.02 6.59 -8.65
CA LEU A 84 12.52 7.39 -7.53
C LEU A 84 13.72 6.70 -6.86
N ASN A 85 14.57 7.49 -6.19
CA ASN A 85 15.76 7.03 -5.50
C ASN A 85 16.81 6.36 -6.42
N THR A 86 16.90 6.75 -7.68
CA THR A 86 17.87 6.21 -8.65
C THR A 86 19.32 6.37 -8.22
N GLY A 87 19.66 7.41 -7.45
CA GLY A 87 20.98 7.59 -6.83
C GLY A 87 21.24 6.73 -5.59
N LYS A 88 20.30 5.84 -5.21
CA LYS A 88 20.43 4.91 -4.10
C LYS A 88 20.42 3.48 -4.61
N GLY A 89 20.81 2.52 -3.76
CA GLY A 89 20.77 1.11 -4.13
C GLY A 89 19.36 0.56 -4.38
N PRO A 90 19.24 -0.62 -5.03
CA PRO A 90 17.97 -1.20 -5.50
C PRO A 90 16.97 -1.48 -4.38
N ALA A 91 17.43 -1.63 -3.15
CA ALA A 91 16.58 -1.87 -1.96
C ALA A 91 15.54 -0.78 -1.68
N VAL A 92 15.71 0.43 -2.19
CA VAL A 92 14.82 1.58 -1.94
C VAL A 92 14.39 2.31 -3.21
N GLN A 93 14.81 1.86 -4.37
CA GLN A 93 14.28 2.33 -5.65
C GLN A 93 12.81 1.96 -5.75
N ALA A 94 11.99 2.87 -6.26
CA ALA A 94 10.55 2.66 -6.36
C ALA A 94 9.94 3.46 -7.49
N LEU A 95 9.09 2.83 -8.28
CA LEU A 95 8.27 3.50 -9.29
C LEU A 95 7.21 4.38 -8.62
N ARG A 96 6.95 5.53 -9.24
CA ARG A 96 5.82 6.40 -8.93
C ARG A 96 5.17 6.88 -10.23
N ALA A 97 3.87 6.66 -10.34
CA ALA A 97 3.08 7.10 -11.46
C ALA A 97 1.94 8.02 -11.02
N GLN A 98 1.74 9.10 -11.76
CA GLN A 98 0.57 9.95 -11.66
C GLN A 98 -0.52 9.37 -12.56
N ALA A 99 -1.70 9.11 -12.01
CA ALA A 99 -2.84 8.59 -12.77
C ALA A 99 -3.61 9.71 -13.47
N ASP A 100 -4.19 9.41 -14.62
CA ASP A 100 -5.43 10.08 -14.99
C ASP A 100 -6.51 9.57 -14.05
N ARG A 101 -6.97 10.42 -13.13
CA ARG A 101 -7.88 10.04 -12.06
C ARG A 101 -9.20 9.46 -12.56
N LYS A 102 -9.72 10.00 -13.66
CA LYS A 102 -10.99 9.55 -14.23
C LYS A 102 -10.86 8.26 -15.01
N GLU A 103 -9.81 8.13 -15.81
CA GLU A 103 -9.50 6.91 -16.54
C GLU A 103 -9.21 5.75 -15.57
N TYR A 104 -8.49 5.98 -14.47
CA TYR A 104 -8.24 4.98 -13.44
C TYR A 104 -9.54 4.51 -12.78
N GLN A 105 -10.41 5.44 -12.39
CA GLN A 105 -11.71 5.17 -11.79
C GLN A 105 -12.60 4.36 -12.75
N TYR A 106 -12.74 4.82 -13.99
CA TYR A 106 -13.52 4.14 -15.02
C TYR A 106 -12.96 2.76 -15.35
N GLY A 107 -11.65 2.67 -15.50
CA GLY A 107 -10.95 1.41 -15.79
C GLY A 107 -11.13 0.36 -14.70
N MET A 108 -11.12 0.74 -13.39
CA MET A 108 -11.41 -0.21 -12.32
C MET A 108 -12.86 -0.66 -12.32
N LYS A 109 -13.80 0.27 -12.47
CA LYS A 109 -15.22 -0.06 -12.58
C LYS A 109 -15.47 -1.07 -13.71
N TRP A 110 -14.92 -0.79 -14.89
CA TRP A 110 -15.03 -1.65 -16.06
C TRP A 110 -14.50 -3.08 -15.81
N ARG A 111 -13.34 -3.19 -15.15
CA ARG A 111 -12.75 -4.48 -14.78
C ARG A 111 -13.63 -5.25 -13.81
N MET A 112 -14.17 -4.58 -12.80
CA MET A 112 -15.09 -5.21 -11.84
C MET A 112 -16.38 -5.69 -12.51
N GLU A 113 -16.97 -4.88 -13.40
CA GLU A 113 -18.21 -5.21 -14.12
C GLU A 113 -18.01 -6.38 -15.11
N ASN A 114 -16.80 -6.59 -15.64
CA ASN A 114 -16.48 -7.64 -16.61
C ASN A 114 -15.72 -8.83 -16.00
N THR A 115 -15.71 -8.95 -14.68
CA THR A 115 -15.13 -10.11 -14.00
C THR A 115 -16.22 -11.12 -13.68
N ASP A 116 -16.05 -12.35 -14.15
CA ASP A 116 -16.97 -13.45 -13.85
C ASP A 116 -17.11 -13.64 -12.33
N ASN A 117 -18.28 -14.08 -11.88
CA ASN A 117 -18.63 -14.28 -10.48
C ASN A 117 -18.69 -13.01 -9.62
N LEU A 118 -18.60 -11.80 -10.20
CA LEU A 118 -18.67 -10.53 -9.48
C LEU A 118 -19.91 -9.72 -9.88
N ASP A 119 -20.80 -9.50 -8.92
CA ASP A 119 -21.89 -8.53 -9.06
C ASP A 119 -21.49 -7.23 -8.35
N LEU A 120 -21.51 -6.10 -9.05
CA LEU A 120 -21.32 -4.77 -8.50
C LEU A 120 -22.69 -4.08 -8.38
N LYS A 121 -23.03 -3.59 -7.15
CA LYS A 121 -24.32 -2.93 -6.91
C LYS A 121 -24.17 -1.63 -6.15
N GLN A 122 -24.97 -0.63 -6.55
CA GLN A 122 -25.10 0.61 -5.80
C GLN A 122 -26.08 0.41 -4.62
N GLU A 123 -25.55 0.09 -3.46
CA GLU A 123 -26.29 -0.13 -2.21
C GLU A 123 -25.51 0.43 -1.03
N MET A 124 -26.20 1.13 -0.15
CA MET A 124 -25.63 1.58 1.12
C MET A 124 -25.90 0.53 2.19
N VAL A 125 -24.85 -0.17 2.62
CA VAL A 125 -24.92 -1.12 3.72
C VAL A 125 -25.00 -0.37 5.05
N THR A 126 -25.96 -0.74 5.89
CA THR A 126 -26.21 -0.13 7.20
C THR A 126 -25.97 -1.08 8.37
N GLU A 127 -25.99 -2.40 8.13
CA GLU A 127 -25.87 -3.40 9.19
C GLU A 127 -25.17 -4.66 8.70
N ILE A 128 -24.36 -5.27 9.56
CA ILE A 128 -23.82 -6.62 9.38
C ILE A 128 -24.75 -7.60 10.10
N ILE A 129 -25.28 -8.57 9.38
CA ILE A 129 -26.14 -9.63 9.94
C ILE A 129 -25.24 -10.68 10.59
N VAL A 130 -25.38 -10.86 11.90
CA VAL A 130 -24.58 -11.82 12.68
C VAL A 130 -25.49 -12.74 13.47
N GLU A 131 -25.23 -14.05 13.40
CA GLU A 131 -25.88 -15.05 14.26
C GLU A 131 -24.81 -15.95 14.88
N ARG A 132 -24.95 -16.21 16.18
CA ARG A 132 -24.04 -17.08 16.95
C ARG A 132 -22.56 -16.77 16.74
N GLY A 133 -22.21 -15.47 16.69
CA GLY A 133 -20.83 -15.00 16.51
C GLY A 133 -20.26 -15.18 15.10
N ARG A 134 -21.11 -15.41 14.08
CA ARG A 134 -20.72 -15.54 12.69
C ARG A 134 -21.44 -14.52 11.80
N ALA A 135 -20.72 -13.86 10.90
CA ALA A 135 -21.30 -13.02 9.87
C ALA A 135 -22.04 -13.88 8.84
N LEU A 136 -23.27 -13.49 8.52
CA LEU A 136 -24.16 -14.18 7.59
C LEU A 136 -24.60 -13.31 6.41
N GLY A 137 -24.20 -12.02 6.38
CA GLY A 137 -24.60 -11.11 5.32
C GLY A 137 -24.70 -9.66 5.78
N VAL A 138 -25.41 -8.88 4.98
CA VAL A 138 -25.59 -7.44 5.21
C VAL A 138 -27.04 -7.01 5.00
N ARG A 139 -27.42 -5.91 5.68
CA ARG A 139 -28.68 -5.19 5.40
C ARG A 139 -28.36 -3.81 4.84
N THR A 140 -29.12 -3.40 3.83
CA THR A 140 -28.95 -2.11 3.19
C THR A 140 -29.95 -1.07 3.69
N LYS A 141 -29.71 0.20 3.37
CA LYS A 141 -30.57 1.33 3.69
C LYS A 141 -31.97 1.21 3.09
N THR A 142 -32.08 0.54 1.94
CA THR A 142 -33.33 0.25 1.23
C THR A 142 -34.10 -0.93 1.82
N GLY A 143 -33.55 -1.60 2.85
CA GLY A 143 -34.15 -2.72 3.56
C GLY A 143 -33.91 -4.09 2.92
N TRP A 144 -33.05 -4.20 1.90
CA TRP A 144 -32.64 -5.49 1.35
C TRP A 144 -31.65 -6.19 2.28
N GLU A 145 -31.81 -7.49 2.41
CA GLU A 145 -30.88 -8.39 3.11
C GLU A 145 -30.21 -9.30 2.09
N TYR A 146 -28.89 -9.23 2.03
CA TYR A 146 -28.05 -10.11 1.22
C TYR A 146 -27.31 -11.08 2.14
N TYR A 147 -27.37 -12.37 1.83
CA TYR A 147 -26.76 -13.42 2.64
C TYR A 147 -25.50 -13.99 1.98
N SER A 148 -24.50 -14.28 2.81
CA SER A 148 -23.21 -14.84 2.38
C SER A 148 -22.54 -15.63 3.49
N GLY A 149 -21.49 -16.41 3.13
CA GLY A 149 -20.66 -17.13 4.09
C GLY A 149 -19.60 -16.26 4.78
N ALA A 150 -19.20 -15.14 4.15
CA ALA A 150 -18.28 -14.16 4.72
C ALA A 150 -18.59 -12.73 4.23
N VAL A 151 -18.18 -11.74 5.03
CA VAL A 151 -18.34 -10.30 4.73
C VAL A 151 -17.00 -9.59 4.90
N ILE A 152 -16.60 -8.77 3.91
CA ILE A 152 -15.39 -7.96 3.93
C ILE A 152 -15.80 -6.48 3.94
N VAL A 153 -15.43 -5.73 5.00
CA VAL A 153 -15.79 -4.31 5.16
C VAL A 153 -14.59 -3.44 4.81
N THR A 154 -14.79 -2.51 3.84
CA THR A 154 -13.72 -1.66 3.27
C THR A 154 -14.18 -0.21 3.11
N THR A 155 -14.72 0.37 4.17
CA THR A 155 -15.48 1.62 4.16
C THR A 155 -14.69 2.92 3.99
N GLY A 156 -13.36 2.86 3.93
CA GLY A 156 -12.54 4.07 3.74
C GLY A 156 -12.81 5.13 4.83
N THR A 157 -13.18 6.34 4.41
CA THR A 157 -13.47 7.49 5.29
C THR A 157 -14.97 7.67 5.58
N PHE A 158 -15.81 6.68 5.25
CA PHE A 158 -17.27 6.88 5.25
C PHE A 158 -17.94 6.63 6.60
N LEU A 159 -17.34 5.82 7.51
CA LEU A 159 -17.92 5.55 8.83
C LEU A 159 -17.98 6.83 9.67
N LYS A 160 -19.18 7.36 9.88
CA LYS A 160 -19.44 8.65 10.54
C LYS A 160 -18.53 9.76 10.01
N GLY A 161 -18.33 9.78 8.69
CA GLY A 161 -17.50 10.76 8.00
C GLY A 161 -17.99 12.18 8.26
N LEU A 162 -17.05 13.08 8.59
CA LEU A 162 -17.34 14.48 8.94
C LEU A 162 -16.27 15.39 8.32
N ILE A 163 -16.69 16.25 7.40
CA ILE A 163 -15.80 17.20 6.71
C ILE A 163 -15.73 18.49 7.52
N HIS A 164 -14.51 19.09 7.54
CA HIS A 164 -14.20 20.36 8.18
C HIS A 164 -13.50 21.30 7.20
N ILE A 165 -14.03 22.52 7.04
CA ILE A 165 -13.44 23.62 6.27
C ILE A 165 -13.59 24.88 7.14
N GLY A 166 -12.54 25.24 7.87
CA GLY A 166 -12.61 26.32 8.86
C GLY A 166 -13.73 26.07 9.88
N GLU A 167 -14.58 27.05 10.03
CA GLU A 167 -15.73 27.00 10.93
C GLU A 167 -16.85 26.07 10.42
N PHE A 168 -16.80 25.69 9.13
CA PHE A 168 -17.86 24.90 8.49
C PHE A 168 -17.63 23.40 8.67
N THR A 169 -18.68 22.68 9.05
CA THR A 169 -18.63 21.23 9.29
C THR A 169 -19.91 20.58 8.79
N TYR A 170 -19.79 19.50 8.03
CA TYR A 170 -20.95 18.74 7.55
C TYR A 170 -20.66 17.24 7.42
N PRO A 171 -21.69 16.37 7.60
CA PRO A 171 -21.55 14.93 7.44
C PRO A 171 -21.30 14.54 5.97
N ALA A 172 -20.22 13.83 5.71
CA ALA A 172 -19.90 13.29 4.38
C ALA A 172 -18.80 12.23 4.50
N GLY A 173 -18.77 11.25 3.62
CA GLY A 173 -17.66 10.31 3.48
C GLY A 173 -16.50 10.89 2.65
N ARG A 174 -16.85 11.71 1.66
CA ARG A 174 -16.01 12.61 0.84
C ARG A 174 -16.88 13.81 0.44
N ALA A 175 -16.25 14.88 -0.04
CA ALA A 175 -17.02 16.03 -0.53
C ALA A 175 -17.99 15.60 -1.66
N GLY A 176 -19.28 15.82 -1.44
CA GLY A 176 -20.37 15.44 -2.34
C GLY A 176 -20.88 13.99 -2.18
N GLU A 177 -20.42 13.23 -1.17
CA GLU A 177 -20.86 11.85 -0.94
C GLU A 177 -21.33 11.64 0.50
N PHE A 178 -22.43 10.91 0.67
CA PHE A 178 -23.06 10.65 1.96
C PHE A 178 -22.15 9.80 2.89
N PRO A 179 -22.17 10.02 4.21
CA PRO A 179 -21.49 9.17 5.18
C PRO A 179 -22.28 7.90 5.46
N SER A 180 -21.63 6.86 5.94
CA SER A 180 -22.23 5.63 6.44
C SER A 180 -22.26 5.65 7.97
N ASN A 181 -23.32 6.19 8.55
CA ASN A 181 -23.44 6.37 9.99
C ASN A 181 -23.91 5.09 10.68
N GLU A 182 -24.97 4.48 10.15
CA GLU A 182 -25.62 3.31 10.73
C GLU A 182 -24.70 2.09 10.77
N LEU A 183 -23.85 1.91 9.75
CA LEU A 183 -22.89 0.80 9.72
C LEU A 183 -21.85 0.94 10.84
N SER A 184 -21.43 2.16 11.19
CA SER A 184 -20.55 2.40 12.34
C SER A 184 -21.23 1.97 13.63
N ASP A 185 -22.51 2.31 13.81
CA ASP A 185 -23.29 1.91 14.98
C ASP A 185 -23.50 0.39 15.03
N SER A 186 -23.72 -0.25 13.87
CA SER A 186 -23.81 -1.71 13.76
C SER A 186 -22.51 -2.39 14.23
N LEU A 187 -21.35 -1.95 13.74
CA LEU A 187 -20.06 -2.51 14.15
C LEU A 187 -19.82 -2.35 15.66
N LYS A 188 -20.21 -1.19 16.23
CA LYS A 188 -20.12 -0.95 17.67
C LYS A 188 -21.07 -1.84 18.46
N ALA A 189 -22.31 -2.03 18.00
CA ALA A 189 -23.30 -2.91 18.64
C ALA A 189 -22.87 -4.38 18.64
N LEU A 190 -22.09 -4.80 17.63
CA LEU A 190 -21.48 -6.12 17.56
C LEU A 190 -20.27 -6.30 18.51
N GLY A 191 -19.91 -5.28 19.30
CA GLY A 191 -18.84 -5.33 20.29
C GLY A 191 -17.46 -4.89 19.81
N LEU A 192 -17.33 -4.46 18.55
CA LEU A 192 -16.05 -3.92 18.05
C LEU A 192 -15.76 -2.55 18.66
N LYS A 193 -14.55 -2.35 19.13
CA LYS A 193 -14.07 -1.05 19.60
C LYS A 193 -13.80 -0.16 18.40
N LEU A 194 -14.31 1.07 18.43
CA LEU A 194 -14.07 2.07 17.40
C LEU A 194 -13.20 3.19 17.96
N GLY A 195 -12.33 3.74 17.12
CA GLY A 195 -11.56 4.95 17.34
C GLY A 195 -11.87 5.98 16.27
N ARG A 196 -11.24 7.16 16.36
CA ARG A 196 -11.44 8.28 15.44
C ARG A 196 -10.12 8.70 14.84
N LEU A 197 -10.02 8.73 13.51
CA LEU A 197 -8.88 9.23 12.76
C LEU A 197 -9.28 10.39 11.85
N LYS A 198 -8.29 11.12 11.38
CA LYS A 198 -8.45 12.26 10.47
C LYS A 198 -7.49 12.09 9.30
N THR A 199 -7.95 12.47 8.13
CA THR A 199 -7.09 12.77 6.97
C THR A 199 -7.49 14.09 6.35
N GLY A 200 -6.82 14.49 5.25
CA GLY A 200 -7.15 15.74 4.58
C GLY A 200 -6.76 15.71 3.11
N THR A 201 -7.24 16.68 2.38
CA THR A 201 -6.91 16.89 0.97
C THR A 201 -6.53 18.33 0.72
N VAL A 202 -5.92 18.58 -0.42
CA VAL A 202 -5.47 19.90 -0.86
C VAL A 202 -6.52 20.58 -1.73
N PRO A 203 -6.45 21.90 -1.92
CA PRO A 203 -7.22 22.59 -2.95
C PRO A 203 -6.89 22.08 -4.35
N ARG A 204 -7.85 22.17 -5.28
CA ARG A 204 -7.63 22.04 -6.73
C ARG A 204 -7.75 23.41 -7.35
N ILE A 205 -6.80 23.75 -8.19
CA ILE A 205 -6.74 25.06 -8.86
C ILE A 205 -6.87 24.89 -10.37
N ASP A 206 -7.36 25.94 -11.01
CA ASP A 206 -7.50 25.98 -12.47
C ASP A 206 -6.12 26.14 -13.14
N ARG A 207 -5.75 25.17 -13.98
CA ARG A 207 -4.50 25.15 -14.75
C ARG A 207 -4.24 26.44 -15.53
N ARG A 208 -5.29 27.10 -16.05
CA ARG A 208 -5.19 28.32 -16.86
C ARG A 208 -4.68 29.52 -16.08
N THR A 209 -4.80 29.48 -14.76
CA THR A 209 -4.45 30.58 -13.84
C THR A 209 -3.03 30.44 -13.25
N ILE A 210 -2.29 29.40 -13.66
CA ILE A 210 -0.94 29.09 -13.17
C ILE A 210 0.10 29.68 -14.11
N ASN A 211 1.08 30.37 -13.55
CA ASN A 211 2.29 30.79 -14.26
C ASN A 211 3.36 29.69 -14.19
N PHE A 212 3.31 28.75 -15.12
CA PHE A 212 4.26 27.63 -15.15
C PHE A 212 5.72 28.07 -15.40
N SER A 213 5.96 29.23 -16.03
CA SER A 213 7.33 29.73 -16.26
C SER A 213 8.06 30.11 -14.96
N ALA A 214 7.33 30.34 -13.87
CA ALA A 214 7.88 30.59 -12.54
C ALA A 214 8.09 29.30 -11.73
N THR A 215 7.83 28.12 -12.29
CA THR A 215 7.91 26.82 -11.63
C THR A 215 8.96 25.93 -12.30
N VAL A 216 9.38 24.85 -11.62
CA VAL A 216 10.39 23.92 -12.15
C VAL A 216 9.69 22.65 -12.67
N PRO A 217 9.75 22.36 -13.99
CA PRO A 217 9.15 21.15 -14.53
C PRO A 217 9.84 19.90 -13.99
N GLN A 218 9.04 18.88 -13.73
CA GLN A 218 9.46 17.55 -13.34
C GLN A 218 9.02 16.61 -14.45
N GLU A 219 9.92 16.34 -15.39
CA GLU A 219 9.61 15.51 -16.56
C GLU A 219 9.43 14.03 -16.18
N PRO A 220 8.57 13.28 -16.87
CA PRO A 220 8.51 11.84 -16.74
C PRO A 220 9.81 11.18 -17.24
N ASP A 221 10.06 9.95 -16.79
CA ASP A 221 11.18 9.17 -17.32
C ASP A 221 10.86 8.71 -18.75
N ASN A 222 11.86 8.79 -19.64
CA ASN A 222 11.77 8.24 -21.00
C ASN A 222 12.25 6.79 -21.04
N LEU A 223 11.75 5.97 -20.12
CA LEU A 223 12.04 4.54 -19.99
C LEU A 223 10.74 3.74 -19.91
N PRO A 224 10.72 2.48 -20.39
CA PRO A 224 9.52 1.66 -20.43
C PRO A 224 9.19 1.03 -19.07
N HIS A 225 8.93 1.87 -18.08
CA HIS A 225 8.57 1.43 -16.74
C HIS A 225 7.13 0.89 -16.69
N THR A 226 6.93 -0.22 -15.96
CA THR A 226 5.61 -0.77 -15.64
C THR A 226 5.56 -1.23 -14.19
N PHE A 227 4.38 -1.19 -13.57
CA PHE A 227 4.12 -1.79 -12.25
C PHE A 227 3.78 -3.27 -12.36
N SER A 228 2.99 -3.65 -13.35
CA SER A 228 2.64 -5.06 -13.53
C SER A 228 3.73 -5.82 -14.27
N PHE A 229 3.98 -7.06 -13.82
CA PHE A 229 4.83 -8.02 -14.53
C PHE A 229 4.17 -8.56 -15.81
N MET A 230 2.89 -8.24 -16.02
CA MET A 230 2.11 -8.65 -17.19
C MET A 230 1.93 -7.55 -18.23
N SER A 231 2.24 -6.31 -17.88
CA SER A 231 2.10 -5.17 -18.79
C SER A 231 3.18 -5.14 -19.85
N GLU A 232 2.80 -4.79 -21.08
CA GLU A 232 3.75 -4.57 -22.17
C GLU A 232 4.68 -3.39 -21.85
N LYS A 233 5.97 -3.61 -21.94
CA LYS A 233 6.98 -2.58 -21.69
C LYS A 233 7.18 -1.67 -22.89
N LYS A 234 6.56 -0.51 -22.81
CA LYS A 234 6.72 0.56 -23.79
C LYS A 234 6.62 1.93 -23.10
N VAL A 235 7.36 2.89 -23.64
CA VAL A 235 7.20 4.29 -23.22
C VAL A 235 5.83 4.76 -23.67
N LYS A 236 4.99 5.16 -22.72
CA LYS A 236 3.64 5.64 -23.02
C LYS A 236 3.72 7.03 -23.65
N PRO A 237 3.14 7.25 -24.84
CA PRO A 237 3.16 8.56 -25.47
C PRO A 237 2.26 9.57 -24.75
N GLY A 238 2.57 10.86 -24.90
CA GLY A 238 1.73 11.94 -24.37
C GLY A 238 1.70 11.99 -22.83
N GLN A 239 2.78 11.62 -22.17
CA GLN A 239 2.97 11.90 -20.75
C GLN A 239 3.08 13.41 -20.54
N VAL A 240 2.70 13.89 -19.35
CA VAL A 240 2.71 15.31 -18.98
C VAL A 240 3.61 15.55 -17.78
N PRO A 241 4.32 16.69 -17.71
CA PRO A 241 5.13 17.01 -16.56
C PRO A 241 4.28 17.36 -15.33
N CYS A 242 4.83 17.09 -14.14
CA CYS A 242 4.46 17.74 -12.90
C CYS A 242 5.36 18.97 -12.70
N TYR A 243 5.02 19.85 -11.77
CA TYR A 243 5.82 21.05 -11.54
C TYR A 243 6.13 21.25 -10.06
N LEU A 244 7.33 21.70 -9.76
CA LEU A 244 7.76 22.04 -8.42
C LEU A 244 7.76 23.55 -8.23
N THR A 245 7.17 23.99 -7.11
CA THR A 245 7.21 25.39 -6.65
C THR A 245 7.34 25.45 -5.13
N TYR A 246 7.25 26.63 -4.55
CA TYR A 246 7.48 26.86 -3.13
C TYR A 246 6.50 27.87 -2.55
N THR A 247 6.12 27.67 -1.28
CA THR A 247 5.48 28.70 -0.46
C THR A 247 6.47 29.84 -0.18
N THR A 248 5.96 30.97 0.26
CA THR A 248 6.77 32.15 0.64
C THR A 248 6.60 32.47 2.14
N LYS A 249 7.39 33.40 2.64
CA LYS A 249 7.22 33.94 4.01
C LYS A 249 5.81 34.53 4.20
N LYS A 250 5.26 35.19 3.18
CA LYS A 250 3.89 35.74 3.21
C LYS A 250 2.83 34.64 3.36
N THR A 251 3.05 33.47 2.74
CA THR A 251 2.18 32.28 2.93
C THR A 251 2.13 31.90 4.41
N LYS A 252 3.29 31.81 5.05
CA LYS A 252 3.42 31.49 6.48
C LYS A 252 2.71 32.54 7.36
N GLU A 253 2.92 33.83 7.10
CA GLU A 253 2.31 34.92 7.84
C GLU A 253 0.77 34.89 7.78
N ILE A 254 0.19 34.67 6.58
CA ILE A 254 -1.26 34.57 6.42
C ILE A 254 -1.82 33.39 7.21
N ILE A 255 -1.18 32.22 7.13
CA ILE A 255 -1.64 31.01 7.83
C ILE A 255 -1.56 31.20 9.34
N LEU A 256 -0.46 31.76 9.86
CA LEU A 256 -0.30 32.02 11.30
C LEU A 256 -1.34 33.03 11.81
N ALA A 257 -1.61 34.08 11.07
CA ALA A 257 -2.61 35.11 11.42
C ALA A 257 -4.04 34.51 11.51
N ASN A 258 -4.32 33.43 10.76
CA ASN A 258 -5.63 32.78 10.71
C ASN A 258 -5.68 31.43 11.44
N LEU A 259 -4.65 31.08 12.21
CA LEU A 259 -4.56 29.77 12.88
C LEU A 259 -5.70 29.56 13.90
N HIS A 260 -6.18 30.64 14.52
CA HIS A 260 -7.32 30.64 15.44
C HIS A 260 -8.63 30.16 14.80
N ARG A 261 -8.75 30.26 13.46
CA ARG A 261 -9.90 29.79 12.67
C ARG A 261 -9.77 28.33 12.22
N SER A 262 -8.63 27.68 12.50
CA SER A 262 -8.40 26.29 12.14
C SER A 262 -9.22 25.35 13.02
N PRO A 263 -9.99 24.39 12.47
CA PRO A 263 -10.70 23.39 13.26
C PRO A 263 -9.76 22.41 13.97
N LEU A 264 -8.46 22.39 13.59
CA LEU A 264 -7.43 21.53 14.17
C LEU A 264 -6.63 22.24 15.29
N HIS A 265 -6.32 23.53 15.11
CA HIS A 265 -5.42 24.30 15.97
C HIS A 265 -6.06 25.51 16.65
N GLY A 266 -7.27 25.91 16.21
CA GLY A 266 -7.96 27.08 16.72
C GLY A 266 -8.51 26.94 18.13
N ASP A 267 -9.08 28.03 18.65
CA ASP A 267 -9.63 28.13 20.03
C ASP A 267 -10.75 27.11 20.28
N HIS A 268 -11.48 26.76 19.24
CA HIS A 268 -12.56 25.77 19.27
C HIS A 268 -12.18 24.54 18.44
N LYS A 269 -11.24 23.74 18.93
CA LYS A 269 -10.87 22.46 18.30
C LYS A 269 -12.09 21.59 18.05
N LYS A 270 -12.51 21.46 16.78
CA LYS A 270 -13.61 20.59 16.34
C LYS A 270 -13.11 19.20 15.97
N ILE A 271 -11.90 19.07 15.43
CA ILE A 271 -11.29 17.82 15.01
C ILE A 271 -10.72 17.10 16.22
N LYS A 272 -11.25 15.90 16.50
CA LYS A 272 -10.81 15.01 17.58
C LYS A 272 -9.87 13.91 17.08
N GLY A 273 -10.00 13.54 15.81
CA GLY A 273 -9.24 12.47 15.17
C GLY A 273 -7.76 12.81 15.01
N VAL A 274 -6.91 11.83 15.23
CA VAL A 274 -5.46 11.94 15.00
C VAL A 274 -5.17 11.89 13.49
N GLY A 275 -4.35 12.81 13.00
CA GLY A 275 -3.94 12.89 11.60
C GLY A 275 -2.63 12.15 11.32
N PRO A 276 -2.31 11.86 10.04
CA PRO A 276 -1.09 11.16 9.67
C PRO A 276 0.15 12.01 9.90
N ARG A 277 1.14 11.46 10.62
CA ARG A 277 2.39 12.12 10.97
C ARG A 277 3.21 12.60 9.77
N TYR A 278 3.20 11.85 8.68
CA TYR A 278 4.03 12.10 7.49
C TYR A 278 3.27 12.73 6.31
N CYS A 279 2.02 13.12 6.52
CA CYS A 279 1.26 13.95 5.61
C CYS A 279 0.58 15.08 6.41
N PRO A 280 1.39 15.94 7.07
CA PRO A 280 0.85 17.02 7.86
C PRO A 280 0.13 18.03 6.97
N SER A 281 -0.85 18.72 7.53
CA SER A 281 -1.44 19.89 6.89
C SER A 281 -0.39 21.00 6.74
N ILE A 282 -0.66 22.01 5.92
CA ILE A 282 0.26 23.14 5.78
C ILE A 282 0.41 23.88 7.12
N GLU A 283 -0.67 23.94 7.91
CA GLU A 283 -0.67 24.52 9.25
C GLU A 283 0.30 23.74 10.16
N ASP A 284 0.22 22.39 10.15
CA ASP A 284 1.13 21.54 10.91
C ASP A 284 2.59 21.72 10.49
N LYS A 285 2.86 21.87 9.17
CA LYS A 285 4.22 22.09 8.67
C LYS A 285 4.80 23.40 9.18
N ILE A 286 4.02 24.46 9.11
CA ILE A 286 4.44 25.81 9.55
C ILE A 286 4.70 25.83 11.06
N LEU A 287 3.89 25.15 11.85
CA LEU A 287 4.08 25.05 13.30
C LEU A 287 5.29 24.18 13.68
N ARG A 288 5.45 23.02 13.03
CA ARG A 288 6.54 22.07 13.36
C ARG A 288 7.90 22.50 12.84
N PHE A 289 7.94 23.26 11.75
CA PHE A 289 9.16 23.74 11.10
C PHE A 289 9.13 25.28 11.04
N SER A 290 8.94 25.87 12.21
CA SER A 290 8.77 27.34 12.36
C SER A 290 10.01 28.13 11.90
N GLU A 291 11.18 27.49 11.84
CA GLU A 291 12.43 28.07 11.33
C GLU A 291 12.46 28.18 9.80
N LYS A 292 11.56 27.45 9.08
CA LYS A 292 11.52 27.47 7.62
C LYS A 292 10.50 28.48 7.11
N ASP A 293 10.94 29.34 6.21
CA ASP A 293 10.07 30.30 5.54
C ASP A 293 9.40 29.75 4.29
N THR A 294 9.92 28.64 3.75
CA THR A 294 9.42 28.04 2.50
C THR A 294 9.22 26.52 2.65
N HIS A 295 8.18 26.03 1.96
CA HIS A 295 7.90 24.60 1.84
C HIS A 295 7.68 24.23 0.38
N GLN A 296 8.13 23.04 -0.03
CA GLN A 296 7.91 22.51 -1.36
C GLN A 296 6.43 22.26 -1.63
N VAL A 297 6.01 22.61 -2.84
CA VAL A 297 4.67 22.39 -3.39
C VAL A 297 4.82 21.75 -4.76
N PHE A 298 4.11 20.63 -5.00
CA PHE A 298 4.06 20.02 -6.32
C PHE A 298 2.69 20.31 -6.95
N LEU A 299 2.72 20.73 -8.21
CA LEU A 299 1.53 20.94 -9.03
C LEU A 299 1.37 19.71 -9.92
N GLU A 300 0.35 18.93 -9.66
CA GLU A 300 0.15 17.62 -10.28
C GLU A 300 -1.17 17.61 -11.05
N PRO A 301 -1.15 17.39 -12.39
CA PRO A 301 -2.38 17.24 -13.17
C PRO A 301 -3.24 16.09 -12.66
N GLU A 302 -4.55 16.30 -12.50
CA GLU A 302 -5.48 15.24 -12.13
C GLU A 302 -5.96 14.37 -13.31
N GLY A 303 -5.57 14.72 -14.53
CA GLY A 303 -5.88 13.99 -15.76
C GLY A 303 -5.53 14.81 -16.99
N LYS A 304 -5.63 14.18 -18.17
CA LYS A 304 -5.40 14.83 -19.47
C LYS A 304 -6.55 15.75 -19.89
N ASN A 305 -7.77 15.34 -19.56
CA ASN A 305 -9.01 15.97 -20.00
C ASN A 305 -9.66 16.82 -18.88
N THR A 306 -8.86 17.41 -18.00
CA THR A 306 -9.31 18.30 -16.94
C THR A 306 -8.36 19.47 -16.74
N LEU A 307 -8.88 20.57 -16.25
CA LEU A 307 -8.08 21.74 -15.84
C LEU A 307 -7.68 21.70 -14.36
N GLU A 308 -8.12 20.67 -13.63
CA GLU A 308 -7.84 20.51 -12.20
C GLU A 308 -6.37 20.16 -11.96
N ILE A 309 -5.68 21.00 -11.20
CA ILE A 309 -4.31 20.74 -10.70
C ILE A 309 -4.39 20.51 -9.20
N TYR A 310 -3.86 19.36 -8.76
CA TYR A 310 -3.67 19.00 -7.37
C TYR A 310 -2.44 19.71 -6.80
N VAL A 311 -2.62 20.48 -5.71
CA VAL A 311 -1.54 21.30 -5.13
C VAL A 311 -0.90 20.55 -3.96
N GLN A 312 -0.10 19.52 -4.26
CA GLN A 312 0.50 18.65 -3.25
C GLN A 312 1.41 19.42 -2.30
N GLY A 313 1.20 19.22 -1.01
CA GLY A 313 1.94 19.90 0.04
C GLY A 313 1.14 20.94 0.79
N LEU A 314 -0.03 21.35 0.24
CA LEU A 314 -0.94 22.36 0.81
C LEU A 314 -2.24 21.75 1.36
N SER A 315 -2.21 20.50 1.91
CA SER A 315 -3.36 19.96 2.63
C SER A 315 -3.73 20.88 3.77
N THR A 316 -5.03 21.20 3.88
CA THR A 316 -5.49 22.19 4.85
C THR A 316 -6.93 21.94 5.28
N SER A 317 -7.28 22.47 6.44
CA SER A 317 -8.66 22.60 6.91
C SER A 317 -9.06 24.05 7.18
N LEU A 318 -8.23 25.02 6.82
CA LEU A 318 -8.52 26.46 6.97
C LEU A 318 -9.76 26.88 6.15
N PRO A 319 -10.43 27.99 6.51
CA PRO A 319 -11.54 28.54 5.76
C PRO A 319 -11.18 28.85 4.30
N ILE A 320 -12.17 28.86 3.41
CA ILE A 320 -11.96 29.05 1.96
C ILE A 320 -11.29 30.40 1.65
N ASP A 321 -11.71 31.49 2.29
CA ASP A 321 -11.12 32.81 2.14
C ASP A 321 -9.63 32.85 2.51
N VAL A 322 -9.23 32.09 3.51
CA VAL A 322 -7.83 31.94 3.91
C VAL A 322 -7.07 31.10 2.88
N GLN A 323 -7.70 30.00 2.37
CA GLN A 323 -7.10 29.20 1.31
C GLN A 323 -6.83 30.03 0.05
N GLU A 324 -7.78 30.82 -0.40
CA GLU A 324 -7.61 31.74 -1.54
C GLU A 324 -6.48 32.75 -1.30
N SER A 325 -6.41 33.29 -0.08
CA SER A 325 -5.42 34.32 0.26
C SER A 325 -3.99 33.75 0.25
N TYR A 326 -3.74 32.61 0.89
CA TYR A 326 -2.38 32.09 0.98
C TYR A 326 -1.91 31.40 -0.31
N ILE A 327 -2.82 30.78 -1.10
CA ILE A 327 -2.45 30.15 -2.38
C ILE A 327 -1.87 31.20 -3.34
N LYS A 328 -2.44 32.39 -3.39
CA LYS A 328 -1.96 33.52 -4.22
C LYS A 328 -0.59 34.08 -3.79
N THR A 329 -0.03 33.59 -2.70
CA THR A 329 1.33 33.94 -2.25
C THR A 329 2.38 32.85 -2.57
N VAL A 330 1.96 31.73 -3.15
CA VAL A 330 2.85 30.67 -3.65
C VAL A 330 3.41 31.08 -5.01
N ILE A 331 4.70 30.84 -5.23
CA ILE A 331 5.38 31.23 -6.47
C ILE A 331 4.68 30.60 -7.69
N GLY A 332 4.32 31.41 -8.68
CA GLY A 332 3.61 31.01 -9.89
C GLY A 332 2.10 30.79 -9.72
N LEU A 333 1.55 31.01 -8.51
CA LEU A 333 0.13 30.89 -8.21
C LEU A 333 -0.54 32.22 -7.87
N GLU A 334 0.07 33.35 -8.20
CA GLU A 334 -0.38 34.71 -7.84
C GLU A 334 -1.79 35.05 -8.37
N LYS A 335 -2.19 34.35 -9.45
CA LYS A 335 -3.52 34.50 -10.09
C LYS A 335 -4.37 33.24 -9.95
N ALA A 336 -3.97 32.30 -9.08
CA ALA A 336 -4.65 31.01 -8.97
C ALA A 336 -6.10 31.15 -8.52
N GLU A 337 -6.98 30.40 -9.18
CA GLU A 337 -8.39 30.28 -8.82
C GLU A 337 -8.64 28.85 -8.30
N ILE A 338 -9.30 28.75 -7.14
CA ILE A 338 -9.65 27.47 -6.52
C ILE A 338 -10.90 26.90 -7.19
N MET A 339 -10.77 25.73 -7.82
CA MET A 339 -11.92 24.96 -8.35
C MET A 339 -12.59 24.13 -7.26
N ARG A 340 -11.81 23.61 -6.31
CA ARG A 340 -12.28 22.82 -5.14
C ARG A 340 -11.45 23.20 -3.92
N PRO A 341 -12.07 23.52 -2.79
CA PRO A 341 -11.32 23.80 -1.57
C PRO A 341 -10.67 22.54 -1.00
N GLY A 342 -9.57 22.73 -0.27
CA GLY A 342 -9.03 21.70 0.61
C GLY A 342 -9.93 21.50 1.83
N TYR A 343 -9.92 20.31 2.42
CA TYR A 343 -10.68 20.01 3.63
C TYR A 343 -10.01 18.90 4.46
N ALA A 344 -10.33 18.87 5.73
CA ALA A 344 -10.07 17.70 6.56
C ALA A 344 -11.33 16.84 6.69
N ILE A 345 -11.14 15.54 6.82
CA ILE A 345 -12.21 14.59 7.10
C ILE A 345 -11.85 13.73 8.29
N GLU A 346 -12.78 13.63 9.25
CA GLU A 346 -12.74 12.68 10.34
C GLU A 346 -13.64 11.47 10.03
N TYR A 347 -13.25 10.31 10.51
CA TYR A 347 -14.01 9.07 10.31
C TYR A 347 -13.70 8.06 11.41
N ASP A 348 -14.62 7.12 11.64
CA ASP A 348 -14.41 6.01 12.56
C ASP A 348 -13.55 4.93 11.91
N TYR A 349 -12.71 4.27 12.74
CA TYR A 349 -11.92 3.12 12.36
C TYR A 349 -11.96 2.05 13.45
N VAL A 350 -11.59 0.83 13.11
CA VAL A 350 -11.46 -0.28 14.05
C VAL A 350 -9.97 -0.44 14.38
N PRO A 351 -9.53 -0.26 15.64
CA PRO A 351 -8.16 -0.56 16.04
C PRO A 351 -7.75 -1.97 15.64
N PRO A 352 -6.67 -2.14 14.83
CA PRO A 352 -6.39 -3.39 14.13
C PRO A 352 -5.88 -4.52 15.05
N LEU A 353 -5.59 -4.25 16.31
CA LEU A 353 -5.32 -5.29 17.32
C LEU A 353 -6.51 -6.25 17.53
N GLN A 354 -7.71 -5.90 17.04
CA GLN A 354 -8.90 -6.73 17.06
C GLN A 354 -8.97 -7.74 15.89
N LEU A 355 -7.95 -7.75 15.03
CA LEU A 355 -7.87 -8.62 13.85
C LEU A 355 -6.83 -9.72 14.03
N HIS A 356 -7.10 -10.86 13.37
CA HIS A 356 -6.11 -11.87 13.09
C HIS A 356 -5.18 -11.45 11.94
N PRO A 357 -4.02 -12.09 11.74
CA PRO A 357 -3.17 -11.83 10.56
C PRO A 357 -3.85 -12.10 9.21
N THR A 358 -4.96 -12.81 9.21
CA THR A 358 -5.84 -13.04 8.05
C THR A 358 -6.71 -11.84 7.70
N LEU A 359 -6.72 -10.80 8.56
CA LEU A 359 -7.62 -9.66 8.58
C LEU A 359 -9.07 -10.01 8.96
N GLU A 360 -9.34 -11.24 9.40
CA GLU A 360 -10.60 -11.62 10.06
C GLU A 360 -10.65 -11.01 11.46
N THR A 361 -11.85 -10.59 11.90
CA THR A 361 -12.01 -10.10 13.26
C THR A 361 -11.92 -11.23 14.28
N LYS A 362 -11.29 -10.98 15.43
CA LYS A 362 -11.19 -11.95 16.54
C LYS A 362 -12.54 -12.25 17.18
N LEU A 363 -13.49 -11.34 17.06
CA LEU A 363 -14.78 -11.42 17.74
C LEU A 363 -15.85 -12.12 16.90
N ILE A 364 -15.84 -11.94 15.58
CA ILE A 364 -16.92 -12.40 14.69
C ILE A 364 -16.29 -13.19 13.55
N LYS A 365 -16.59 -14.49 13.50
CA LYS A 365 -16.13 -15.38 12.44
C LYS A 365 -16.74 -15.00 11.09
N GLY A 366 -15.92 -15.01 10.02
CA GLY A 366 -16.35 -14.65 8.68
C GLY A 366 -16.51 -13.14 8.44
N LEU A 367 -16.15 -12.29 9.40
CA LEU A 367 -16.10 -10.84 9.22
C LEU A 367 -14.65 -10.38 9.06
N PHE A 368 -14.31 -9.85 7.88
CA PHE A 368 -12.99 -9.31 7.54
C PHE A 368 -13.05 -7.79 7.41
N LEU A 369 -11.96 -7.13 7.78
CA LEU A 369 -11.80 -5.69 7.62
C LEU A 369 -10.53 -5.40 6.80
N ALA A 370 -10.60 -4.50 5.82
CA ALA A 370 -9.45 -4.15 5.00
C ALA A 370 -9.40 -2.67 4.62
N GLY A 371 -8.19 -2.12 4.54
CA GLY A 371 -7.94 -0.75 4.13
C GLY A 371 -8.02 0.25 5.28
N GLN A 372 -8.56 1.42 5.00
CA GLN A 372 -8.52 2.56 5.91
C GLN A 372 -9.32 2.35 7.20
N ILE A 373 -10.31 1.46 7.18
CA ILE A 373 -11.05 1.05 8.39
C ILE A 373 -10.13 0.44 9.46
N ASN A 374 -8.98 -0.14 9.07
CA ASN A 374 -7.96 -0.69 9.96
C ASN A 374 -6.92 0.36 10.39
N GLY A 375 -7.17 1.64 10.15
CA GLY A 375 -6.29 2.73 10.55
C GLY A 375 -5.09 2.96 9.63
N THR A 376 -5.11 2.48 8.39
CA THR A 376 -4.07 2.80 7.38
C THR A 376 -4.44 4.04 6.58
N SER A 377 -3.44 4.66 5.93
CA SER A 377 -3.66 5.73 4.95
C SER A 377 -2.75 5.53 3.74
N GLY A 378 -3.38 5.27 2.58
CA GLY A 378 -2.71 5.06 1.29
C GLY A 378 -3.46 4.02 0.46
N TYR A 379 -3.42 4.20 -0.85
CA TYR A 379 -4.14 3.34 -1.79
C TYR A 379 -3.53 1.95 -1.85
N GLU A 380 -2.20 1.88 -1.82
CA GLU A 380 -1.44 0.63 -1.88
C GLU A 380 -1.60 -0.18 -0.59
N GLU A 381 -1.61 0.47 0.59
CA GLU A 381 -1.91 -0.21 1.85
C GLU A 381 -3.34 -0.74 1.87
N ALA A 382 -4.28 -0.02 1.26
CA ALA A 382 -5.66 -0.46 1.15
C ALA A 382 -5.78 -1.66 0.19
N GLY A 383 -5.17 -1.59 -1.00
CA GLY A 383 -5.15 -2.70 -1.95
C GLY A 383 -4.48 -3.96 -1.40
N ALA A 384 -3.34 -3.80 -0.70
CA ALA A 384 -2.62 -4.89 -0.06
C ALA A 384 -3.46 -5.63 0.99
N GLN A 385 -4.19 -4.90 1.83
CA GLN A 385 -5.12 -5.50 2.78
C GLN A 385 -6.32 -6.14 2.06
N GLY A 386 -6.85 -5.47 1.03
CA GLY A 386 -7.99 -5.94 0.25
C GLY A 386 -7.74 -7.32 -0.36
N ILE A 387 -6.62 -7.48 -1.09
CA ILE A 387 -6.28 -8.75 -1.74
C ILE A 387 -6.09 -9.87 -0.72
N VAL A 388 -5.43 -9.60 0.42
CA VAL A 388 -5.23 -10.62 1.48
C VAL A 388 -6.54 -10.98 2.16
N ALA A 389 -7.42 -10.03 2.44
CA ALA A 389 -8.74 -10.29 3.01
C ALA A 389 -9.62 -11.10 2.04
N GLY A 390 -9.57 -10.76 0.74
CA GLY A 390 -10.28 -11.50 -0.31
C GLY A 390 -9.83 -12.96 -0.39
N ILE A 391 -8.52 -13.19 -0.51
CA ILE A 391 -7.95 -14.54 -0.52
C ILE A 391 -8.38 -15.34 0.72
N ASN A 392 -8.20 -14.75 1.91
CA ASN A 392 -8.50 -15.46 3.16
C ASN A 392 -10.00 -15.72 3.39
N ALA A 393 -10.87 -14.84 2.87
CA ALA A 393 -12.31 -15.10 2.92
C ALA A 393 -12.70 -16.33 2.08
N VAL A 394 -12.09 -16.50 0.89
CA VAL A 394 -12.30 -17.69 0.05
C VAL A 394 -11.74 -18.93 0.73
N LEU A 395 -10.47 -18.89 1.19
CA LEU A 395 -9.82 -20.02 1.87
C LEU A 395 -10.60 -20.46 3.11
N LEU A 396 -11.19 -19.52 3.88
CA LEU A 396 -12.06 -19.84 5.02
C LEU A 396 -13.29 -20.63 4.61
N LEU A 397 -13.94 -20.26 3.50
CA LEU A 397 -15.13 -20.96 3.01
C LEU A 397 -14.81 -22.33 2.44
N ASP A 398 -13.66 -22.47 1.81
CA ASP A 398 -13.15 -23.74 1.26
C ASP A 398 -12.60 -24.69 2.35
N GLY A 399 -12.47 -24.22 3.60
CA GLY A 399 -11.85 -24.99 4.68
C GLY A 399 -10.35 -25.23 4.46
N ARG A 400 -9.68 -24.38 3.69
CA ARG A 400 -8.24 -24.44 3.39
C ARG A 400 -7.46 -23.64 4.44
N GLU A 401 -6.16 -23.95 4.55
CA GLU A 401 -5.24 -23.18 5.40
C GLU A 401 -5.16 -21.71 4.99
N PRO A 402 -5.19 -20.78 5.96
CA PRO A 402 -5.18 -19.35 5.66
C PRO A 402 -3.84 -18.88 5.12
N LEU A 403 -3.87 -17.90 4.23
CA LEU A 403 -2.68 -17.19 3.78
C LEU A 403 -2.24 -16.16 4.84
N ILE A 404 -1.06 -16.38 5.41
CA ILE A 404 -0.39 -15.45 6.30
C ILE A 404 0.99 -15.13 5.70
N LEU A 405 1.13 -13.93 5.16
CA LEU A 405 2.41 -13.45 4.65
C LEU A 405 3.31 -13.02 5.81
N ARG A 406 4.52 -13.59 5.86
CA ARG A 406 5.52 -13.24 6.87
C ARG A 406 6.24 -11.95 6.49
N ARG A 407 6.85 -11.31 7.49
CA ARG A 407 7.65 -10.08 7.34
C ARG A 407 8.84 -10.24 6.40
N ASP A 408 9.35 -11.45 6.20
CA ASP A 408 10.45 -11.77 5.28
C ASP A 408 9.99 -12.08 3.85
N GLN A 409 8.70 -12.20 3.61
CA GLN A 409 8.14 -12.51 2.30
C GLN A 409 7.69 -11.27 1.52
N GLY A 410 7.30 -10.19 2.20
CA GLY A 410 6.84 -8.99 1.52
C GLY A 410 6.52 -7.82 2.44
N TYR A 411 6.46 -6.63 1.85
CA TYR A 411 5.96 -5.41 2.50
C TYR A 411 4.50 -5.58 2.96
N ILE A 412 3.69 -6.39 2.26
CA ILE A 412 2.33 -6.76 2.68
C ILE A 412 2.38 -7.50 4.01
N GLY A 413 3.32 -8.44 4.18
CA GLY A 413 3.51 -9.16 5.44
C GLY A 413 3.92 -8.24 6.58
N VAL A 414 4.85 -7.31 6.33
CA VAL A 414 5.27 -6.29 7.32
C VAL A 414 4.10 -5.39 7.70
N LEU A 415 3.33 -4.91 6.72
CA LEU A 415 2.14 -4.07 6.93
C LEU A 415 1.12 -4.74 7.85
N ILE A 416 0.73 -5.96 7.53
CA ILE A 416 -0.31 -6.68 8.29
C ILE A 416 0.19 -7.04 9.68
N ASP A 417 1.43 -7.52 9.80
CA ASP A 417 2.01 -7.85 11.10
C ASP A 417 2.13 -6.62 12.01
N ASP A 418 2.58 -5.46 11.50
CA ASP A 418 2.60 -4.21 12.26
C ASP A 418 1.19 -3.83 12.76
N LEU A 419 0.17 -3.94 11.92
CA LEU A 419 -1.20 -3.60 12.29
C LEU A 419 -1.73 -4.48 13.42
N VAL A 420 -1.59 -5.81 13.30
CA VAL A 420 -2.22 -6.75 14.24
C VAL A 420 -1.40 -7.01 15.50
N THR A 421 -0.13 -6.60 15.55
CA THR A 421 0.76 -6.77 16.71
C THR A 421 1.10 -5.47 17.43
N LEU A 422 1.41 -4.41 16.68
CA LEU A 422 1.74 -3.09 17.24
C LEU A 422 0.51 -2.20 17.36
N GLY A 423 -0.51 -2.44 16.51
CA GLY A 423 -1.64 -1.54 16.37
C GLY A 423 -1.26 -0.19 15.76
N THR A 424 -2.17 0.77 15.83
CA THR A 424 -1.88 2.13 15.38
C THR A 424 -2.69 3.15 16.18
N LEU A 425 -2.02 4.21 16.61
CA LEU A 425 -2.63 5.38 17.29
C LEU A 425 -2.78 6.57 16.33
N GLU A 426 -2.12 6.51 15.19
CA GLU A 426 -2.17 7.49 14.10
C GLU A 426 -2.31 6.74 12.75
N PRO A 427 -2.81 7.37 11.68
CA PRO A 427 -2.93 6.69 10.39
C PRO A 427 -1.61 6.06 9.94
N TYR A 428 -1.60 4.72 9.89
CA TYR A 428 -0.41 3.95 9.52
C TYR A 428 -0.05 4.18 8.06
N ARG A 429 1.23 4.35 7.79
CA ARG A 429 1.83 4.38 6.46
C ARG A 429 3.01 3.43 6.36
N MET A 430 3.11 2.75 5.23
CA MET A 430 4.27 1.92 4.93
C MET A 430 5.44 2.77 4.47
N PHE A 431 6.61 2.52 5.07
CA PHE A 431 7.90 3.12 4.72
C PHE A 431 8.95 2.03 4.57
N THR A 432 9.98 2.32 3.78
CA THR A 432 11.12 1.40 3.62
C THR A 432 11.86 1.13 4.94
N SER A 433 11.80 2.06 5.89
CA SER A 433 12.39 1.91 7.22
C SER A 433 11.67 0.89 8.13
N ARG A 434 10.42 0.54 7.83
CA ARG A 434 9.67 -0.48 8.58
C ARG A 434 10.04 -1.91 8.18
N CYS A 435 10.67 -2.05 7.01
CA CYS A 435 11.09 -3.33 6.47
C CYS A 435 12.54 -3.62 6.86
N GLU A 436 12.76 -4.70 7.60
CA GLU A 436 14.08 -5.15 8.07
C GLU A 436 14.94 -5.71 6.93
N TYR A 437 14.30 -6.36 5.95
CA TYR A 437 14.95 -7.16 4.90
C TYR A 437 14.81 -6.52 3.52
N ARG A 438 15.04 -5.20 3.40
CA ARG A 438 14.77 -4.39 2.18
C ARG A 438 15.49 -4.88 0.93
N LEU A 439 16.68 -5.47 1.07
CA LEU A 439 17.47 -5.91 -0.08
C LEU A 439 16.92 -7.21 -0.69
N THR A 440 16.30 -8.07 0.11
CA THR A 440 15.61 -9.28 -0.39
C THR A 440 14.18 -9.00 -0.82
N MET A 441 13.60 -7.85 -0.42
CA MET A 441 12.21 -7.46 -0.70
C MET A 441 12.13 -6.21 -1.58
N ARG A 442 12.77 -6.27 -2.75
CA ARG A 442 12.77 -5.17 -3.72
C ARG A 442 11.48 -5.16 -4.54
N GLN A 443 11.22 -4.05 -5.26
CA GLN A 443 10.08 -4.00 -6.17
C GLN A 443 10.28 -4.88 -7.42
N ASP A 444 11.53 -5.03 -7.89
CA ASP A 444 11.87 -5.80 -9.09
C ASP A 444 11.62 -7.31 -8.90
N ASN A 445 11.83 -7.84 -7.71
CA ASN A 445 11.72 -9.27 -7.41
C ASN A 445 10.42 -9.66 -6.67
N ALA A 446 9.38 -8.85 -6.72
CA ALA A 446 8.13 -9.15 -6.03
C ALA A 446 7.45 -10.42 -6.59
N ASP A 447 7.57 -10.66 -7.90
CA ASP A 447 7.06 -11.87 -8.56
C ASP A 447 7.80 -13.13 -8.10
N GLU A 448 9.12 -13.11 -7.98
CA GLU A 448 9.91 -14.23 -7.45
C GLU A 448 9.42 -14.68 -6.06
N ARG A 449 9.02 -13.71 -5.22
CA ARG A 449 8.58 -13.97 -3.85
C ARG A 449 7.11 -14.38 -3.72
N LEU A 450 6.22 -13.81 -4.52
CA LEU A 450 4.78 -13.86 -4.28
C LEU A 450 3.97 -14.54 -5.40
N THR A 451 4.45 -14.60 -6.65
CA THR A 451 3.71 -15.27 -7.74
C THR A 451 3.49 -16.77 -7.47
N PRO A 452 4.46 -17.53 -6.92
CA PRO A 452 4.19 -18.91 -6.52
C PRO A 452 3.10 -19.03 -5.43
N ILE A 453 3.02 -18.06 -4.53
CA ILE A 453 1.99 -18.00 -3.49
C ILE A 453 0.63 -17.71 -4.13
N GLY A 454 0.54 -16.69 -5.00
CA GLY A 454 -0.69 -16.35 -5.72
C GLY A 454 -1.24 -17.51 -6.53
N TYR A 455 -0.35 -18.29 -7.16
CA TYR A 455 -0.71 -19.52 -7.87
C TYR A 455 -1.22 -20.63 -6.93
N SER A 456 -0.53 -20.88 -5.81
CA SER A 456 -0.92 -21.92 -4.85
C SER A 456 -2.27 -21.70 -4.18
N VAL A 457 -2.67 -20.44 -4.00
CA VAL A 457 -4.00 -20.08 -3.47
C VAL A 457 -5.09 -20.12 -4.53
N GLY A 458 -4.74 -20.11 -5.84
CA GLY A 458 -5.66 -20.18 -6.97
C GLY A 458 -6.08 -18.80 -7.54
N LEU A 459 -5.35 -17.73 -7.22
CA LEU A 459 -5.62 -16.40 -7.75
C LEU A 459 -4.87 -16.11 -9.06
N ILE A 460 -3.74 -16.78 -9.29
CA ILE A 460 -2.96 -16.71 -10.53
C ILE A 460 -3.22 -17.95 -11.38
N ASP A 461 -3.49 -17.74 -12.66
CA ASP A 461 -3.74 -18.82 -13.64
C ASP A 461 -2.43 -19.48 -14.15
N GLU A 462 -2.60 -20.62 -14.84
CA GLU A 462 -1.52 -21.41 -15.45
C GLU A 462 -0.68 -20.59 -16.43
N ASN A 463 -1.30 -19.74 -17.24
CA ASN A 463 -0.59 -18.97 -18.27
C ASN A 463 0.37 -17.96 -17.63
N ARG A 464 -0.11 -17.21 -16.63
CA ARG A 464 0.72 -16.26 -15.89
C ARG A 464 1.85 -16.98 -15.14
N TYR A 465 1.56 -18.12 -14.51
CA TYR A 465 2.56 -18.92 -13.81
C TYR A 465 3.61 -19.50 -14.75
N ALA A 466 3.21 -19.94 -15.96
CA ALA A 466 4.15 -20.41 -16.99
C ALA A 466 5.10 -19.29 -17.47
N LEU A 467 4.59 -18.05 -17.66
CA LEU A 467 5.41 -16.90 -18.01
C LEU A 467 6.41 -16.56 -16.90
N PHE A 468 5.97 -16.59 -15.66
CA PHE A 468 6.85 -16.42 -14.49
C PHE A 468 7.98 -17.47 -14.47
N ASN A 469 7.64 -18.76 -14.62
CA ASN A 469 8.63 -19.84 -14.63
C ASN A 469 9.63 -19.68 -15.77
N LYS A 470 9.18 -19.24 -16.96
CA LYS A 470 10.06 -18.95 -18.10
C LYS A 470 11.06 -17.85 -17.77
N LYS A 471 10.60 -16.73 -17.15
CA LYS A 471 11.46 -15.64 -16.69
C LYS A 471 12.51 -16.13 -15.69
N MET A 472 12.07 -16.88 -14.66
CA MET A 472 13.00 -17.38 -13.62
C MET A 472 14.04 -18.32 -14.17
N LYS A 473 13.64 -19.18 -15.14
CA LYS A 473 14.58 -20.06 -15.86
C LYS A 473 15.60 -19.24 -16.66
N SER A 474 15.15 -18.23 -17.42
CA SER A 474 16.02 -17.35 -18.20
C SER A 474 17.08 -16.66 -17.34
N ILE A 475 16.69 -16.09 -16.19
CA ILE A 475 17.61 -15.46 -15.23
C ILE A 475 18.64 -16.49 -14.71
N LYS A 476 18.19 -17.67 -14.34
CA LYS A 476 19.08 -18.72 -13.85
C LYS A 476 20.08 -19.17 -14.92
N ASP A 477 19.59 -19.46 -16.11
CA ASP A 477 20.42 -19.94 -17.23
C ASP A 477 21.47 -18.88 -17.60
N GLU A 478 21.09 -17.57 -17.57
CA GLU A 478 22.03 -16.49 -17.83
C GLU A 478 23.11 -16.34 -16.75
N ILE A 479 22.76 -16.45 -15.47
CA ILE A 479 23.76 -16.43 -14.39
C ILE A 479 24.75 -17.59 -14.56
N GLU A 480 24.28 -18.80 -14.89
CA GLU A 480 25.16 -19.96 -15.12
C GLU A 480 26.02 -19.75 -16.38
N ARG A 481 25.49 -19.16 -17.46
CA ARG A 481 26.25 -18.75 -18.64
C ARG A 481 27.41 -17.81 -18.29
N LEU A 482 27.12 -16.77 -17.49
CA LEU A 482 28.11 -15.79 -17.06
C LEU A 482 29.21 -16.42 -16.18
N LYS A 483 28.88 -17.41 -15.34
CA LYS A 483 29.86 -18.16 -14.55
C LYS A 483 30.76 -19.06 -15.42
N ALA A 484 30.20 -19.65 -16.46
CA ALA A 484 30.93 -20.54 -17.34
C ALA A 484 31.82 -19.77 -18.36
N ARG A 485 31.35 -18.60 -18.80
CA ARG A 485 32.03 -17.76 -19.83
C ARG A 485 33.25 -17.09 -19.25
N ARG A 486 34.44 -17.48 -19.76
CA ARG A 486 35.72 -16.91 -19.37
C ARG A 486 36.29 -16.06 -20.49
N VAL A 487 36.99 -14.99 -20.13
CA VAL A 487 37.73 -14.13 -21.05
C VAL A 487 38.87 -14.95 -21.69
N LYS A 488 38.88 -15.02 -23.01
CA LYS A 488 39.96 -15.65 -23.78
C LYS A 488 41.15 -14.71 -23.96
N GLN A 489 42.35 -15.25 -24.16
CA GLN A 489 43.56 -14.44 -24.39
C GLN A 489 43.39 -13.47 -25.57
N ALA A 490 42.79 -13.93 -26.68
CA ALA A 490 42.63 -13.15 -27.90
C ALA A 490 41.63 -11.99 -27.80
N GLU A 491 40.73 -11.99 -26.81
CA GLU A 491 39.68 -10.97 -26.62
C GLU A 491 39.94 -10.05 -25.42
N SER A 492 40.96 -10.33 -24.61
CA SER A 492 41.26 -9.63 -23.37
C SER A 492 41.46 -8.13 -23.55
N GLU A 493 42.19 -7.74 -24.60
CA GLU A 493 42.51 -6.34 -24.89
C GLU A 493 41.28 -5.57 -25.37
N SER A 494 40.54 -6.10 -26.35
CA SER A 494 39.32 -5.49 -26.88
C SER A 494 38.22 -5.39 -25.82
N LEU A 495 38.05 -6.41 -24.97
CA LEU A 495 37.10 -6.37 -23.85
C LEU A 495 37.53 -5.34 -22.79
N SER A 496 38.82 -5.24 -22.48
CA SER A 496 39.32 -4.25 -21.52
C SER A 496 39.08 -2.82 -22.02
N GLU A 497 39.26 -2.55 -23.31
CA GLU A 497 38.97 -1.28 -23.94
C GLU A 497 37.47 -0.96 -23.91
N ALA A 498 36.61 -1.89 -24.34
CA ALA A 498 35.15 -1.73 -24.37
C ALA A 498 34.57 -1.55 -22.96
N LEU A 499 35.08 -2.28 -21.98
CA LEU A 499 34.61 -2.20 -20.57
C LEU A 499 35.24 -1.02 -19.81
N GLY A 500 36.36 -0.45 -20.30
CA GLY A 500 37.10 0.60 -19.60
C GLY A 500 37.78 0.12 -18.31
N THR A 501 38.05 -1.18 -18.20
CA THR A 501 38.72 -1.82 -17.05
C THR A 501 39.37 -3.13 -17.49
N VAL A 502 40.41 -3.58 -16.76
CA VAL A 502 41.17 -4.75 -17.14
C VAL A 502 40.31 -6.04 -17.10
N ALA A 503 40.15 -6.69 -18.25
CA ALA A 503 39.51 -7.99 -18.41
C ALA A 503 40.57 -9.07 -18.63
N SER A 504 41.23 -9.55 -17.56
CA SER A 504 42.31 -10.52 -17.65
C SER A 504 41.85 -11.87 -18.21
N PRO A 505 42.67 -12.58 -19.00
CA PRO A 505 42.38 -13.92 -19.48
C PRO A 505 42.06 -14.86 -18.32
N GLY A 506 41.03 -15.70 -18.50
CA GLY A 506 40.58 -16.66 -17.49
C GLY A 506 39.57 -16.12 -16.48
N ILE A 507 39.40 -14.80 -16.28
CA ILE A 507 38.36 -14.24 -15.43
C ILE A 507 36.98 -14.54 -16.04
N THR A 508 35.99 -14.83 -15.20
CA THR A 508 34.64 -15.08 -15.67
C THR A 508 33.85 -13.77 -15.90
N PHE A 509 32.84 -13.80 -16.77
CA PHE A 509 31.94 -12.67 -16.97
C PHE A 509 31.14 -12.36 -15.70
N TYR A 510 30.85 -13.37 -14.90
CA TYR A 510 30.29 -13.25 -13.57
C TYR A 510 31.15 -12.40 -12.63
N GLU A 511 32.48 -12.63 -12.60
CA GLU A 511 33.42 -11.85 -11.80
C GLU A 511 33.60 -10.43 -12.34
N LEU A 512 33.57 -10.25 -13.67
CA LEU A 512 33.56 -8.93 -14.28
C LEU A 512 32.31 -8.12 -13.86
N LEU A 513 31.11 -8.72 -13.91
CA LEU A 513 29.86 -8.05 -13.55
C LEU A 513 29.77 -7.68 -12.06
N LYS A 514 30.54 -8.32 -11.17
CA LYS A 514 30.66 -7.91 -9.76
C LYS A 514 31.29 -6.53 -9.58
N ARG A 515 32.02 -6.03 -10.58
CA ARG A 515 32.66 -4.72 -10.48
C ARG A 515 31.62 -3.60 -10.60
N PRO A 516 31.68 -2.56 -9.76
CA PRO A 516 30.68 -1.48 -9.76
C PRO A 516 30.52 -0.75 -11.09
N GLU A 517 31.64 -0.55 -11.83
CA GLU A 517 31.70 0.17 -13.08
C GLU A 517 31.15 -0.61 -14.30
N ILE A 518 30.96 -1.92 -14.20
CA ILE A 518 30.44 -2.78 -15.26
C ILE A 518 28.95 -3.05 -15.06
N THR A 519 28.12 -2.60 -15.99
CA THR A 519 26.71 -2.97 -16.05
C THR A 519 26.53 -4.21 -16.93
N TYR A 520 25.43 -4.95 -16.73
CA TYR A 520 25.09 -6.08 -17.59
C TYR A 520 25.00 -5.65 -19.06
N LYS A 521 24.33 -4.53 -19.34
CA LYS A 521 24.22 -3.96 -20.69
C LYS A 521 25.58 -3.75 -21.31
N LYS A 522 26.50 -3.08 -20.62
CA LYS A 522 27.86 -2.81 -21.10
C LYS A 522 28.65 -4.10 -21.35
N LEU A 523 28.44 -5.11 -20.49
CA LEU A 523 29.08 -6.42 -20.62
C LEU A 523 28.62 -7.17 -21.88
N ILE A 524 27.33 -7.17 -22.17
CA ILE A 524 26.74 -7.83 -23.34
C ILE A 524 27.07 -7.07 -24.63
N GLU A 525 27.08 -5.74 -24.63
CA GLU A 525 27.51 -4.92 -25.78
C GLU A 525 28.97 -5.16 -26.12
N ALA A 526 29.84 -5.40 -25.14
CA ALA A 526 31.24 -5.75 -25.35
C ALA A 526 31.43 -7.18 -25.85
N GLU A 527 30.49 -8.08 -25.63
CA GLU A 527 30.47 -9.47 -26.10
C GLU A 527 29.87 -9.55 -27.50
N ALA A 528 30.66 -9.36 -28.54
CA ALA A 528 30.20 -9.36 -29.93
C ALA A 528 29.39 -10.63 -30.27
N GLY A 529 28.14 -10.46 -30.76
CA GLY A 529 27.26 -11.55 -31.18
C GLY A 529 26.49 -12.22 -30.06
N SER A 530 26.55 -11.71 -28.84
CA SER A 530 25.73 -12.20 -27.72
C SER A 530 24.30 -11.64 -27.79
N VAL A 531 23.31 -12.49 -27.53
CA VAL A 531 21.92 -12.09 -27.34
C VAL A 531 21.65 -12.11 -25.83
N GLY A 532 21.46 -10.94 -25.27
CA GLY A 532 21.13 -10.80 -23.85
C GLY A 532 19.70 -11.23 -23.54
N VAL A 533 19.39 -11.31 -22.27
CA VAL A 533 18.04 -11.50 -21.74
C VAL A 533 17.23 -10.20 -21.84
N SER A 534 15.94 -10.24 -21.53
CA SER A 534 15.10 -9.04 -21.47
C SER A 534 15.62 -8.01 -20.46
N SER A 535 15.23 -6.75 -20.61
CA SER A 535 15.69 -5.65 -19.73
C SER A 535 15.46 -5.94 -18.25
N ASP A 536 14.32 -6.54 -17.88
CA ASP A 536 14.02 -6.88 -16.47
C ASP A 536 14.87 -8.02 -15.94
N GLU A 537 15.03 -9.04 -16.76
CA GLU A 537 15.90 -10.16 -16.42
C GLU A 537 17.34 -9.70 -16.28
N ALA A 538 17.79 -8.76 -17.13
CA ALA A 538 19.12 -8.15 -17.08
C ALA A 538 19.34 -7.40 -15.75
N ASP A 539 18.38 -6.58 -15.34
CA ASP A 539 18.43 -5.84 -14.07
C ASP A 539 18.49 -6.81 -12.87
N GLU A 540 17.68 -7.86 -12.89
CA GLU A 540 17.69 -8.88 -11.82
C GLU A 540 19.00 -9.69 -11.81
N VAL A 541 19.54 -10.08 -12.97
CA VAL A 541 20.85 -10.75 -13.09
C VAL A 541 21.95 -9.86 -12.49
N GLU A 542 21.98 -8.58 -12.86
CA GLU A 542 22.97 -7.64 -12.36
C GLU A 542 22.88 -7.48 -10.84
N ILE A 543 21.65 -7.28 -10.29
CA ILE A 543 21.43 -7.12 -8.85
C ILE A 543 21.81 -8.41 -8.10
N LYS A 544 21.38 -9.58 -8.57
CA LYS A 544 21.70 -10.86 -7.93
C LYS A 544 23.21 -11.10 -7.85
N ILE A 545 23.95 -10.73 -8.88
CA ILE A 545 25.41 -10.91 -8.93
C ILE A 545 26.14 -9.88 -8.08
N LYS A 546 25.83 -8.59 -8.23
CA LYS A 546 26.52 -7.51 -7.50
C LYS A 546 26.26 -7.53 -6.00
N TYR A 547 25.06 -7.90 -5.60
CA TYR A 547 24.65 -7.89 -4.20
C TYR A 547 24.67 -9.28 -3.54
N GLU A 548 25.20 -10.32 -4.21
CA GLU A 548 25.21 -11.71 -3.74
C GLU A 548 25.62 -11.85 -2.26
N GLY A 549 26.75 -11.26 -1.88
CA GLY A 549 27.27 -11.38 -0.50
C GLY A 549 26.40 -10.67 0.56
N TYR A 550 25.69 -9.60 0.17
CA TYR A 550 24.77 -8.90 1.05
C TYR A 550 23.45 -9.67 1.17
N ILE A 551 22.95 -10.20 0.06
CA ILE A 551 21.73 -11.01 0.01
C ILE A 551 21.92 -12.24 0.89
N LYS A 552 23.01 -12.99 0.72
CA LYS A 552 23.32 -14.18 1.53
C LYS A 552 23.34 -13.89 3.05
N ARG A 553 24.00 -12.80 3.45
CA ARG A 553 24.00 -12.38 4.86
C ARG A 553 22.60 -12.07 5.39
N GLN A 554 21.76 -11.45 4.57
CA GLN A 554 20.38 -11.15 4.96
C GLN A 554 19.54 -12.43 5.04
N GLU A 555 19.72 -13.39 4.15
CA GLU A 555 19.08 -14.70 4.19
C GLU A 555 19.45 -15.49 5.45
N GLU A 556 20.70 -15.43 5.88
CA GLU A 556 21.13 -16.03 7.16
C GLU A 556 20.43 -15.38 8.38
N GLN A 557 20.20 -14.07 8.34
CA GLN A 557 19.43 -13.36 9.37
C GLN A 557 17.96 -13.77 9.34
N ILE A 558 17.36 -13.84 8.15
CA ILE A 558 15.99 -14.29 7.94
C ILE A 558 15.79 -15.69 8.51
N GLU A 559 16.73 -16.62 8.26
CA GLU A 559 16.60 -17.99 8.75
C GLU A 559 16.63 -18.06 10.29
N LYS A 560 17.47 -17.26 10.94
CA LYS A 560 17.45 -17.14 12.41
C LYS A 560 16.11 -16.61 12.93
N PHE A 561 15.55 -15.61 12.25
CA PHE A 561 14.26 -15.02 12.61
C PHE A 561 13.10 -16.00 12.39
N ARG A 562 13.09 -16.76 11.29
CA ARG A 562 12.09 -17.80 11.00
C ARG A 562 12.00 -18.85 12.11
N ARG A 563 13.10 -19.21 12.74
CA ARG A 563 13.09 -20.16 13.87
C ARG A 563 12.24 -19.66 15.02
N MET A 564 12.27 -18.34 15.33
CA MET A 564 11.43 -17.74 16.36
C MET A 564 9.95 -17.66 15.92
N GLU A 565 9.69 -17.37 14.65
CA GLU A 565 8.33 -17.33 14.09
C GLU A 565 7.67 -18.72 14.04
N ASN A 566 8.43 -19.77 13.87
CA ASN A 566 7.93 -21.14 13.81
C ASN A 566 7.57 -21.70 15.20
N ILE A 567 7.99 -21.05 16.29
CA ILE A 567 7.57 -21.44 17.63
C ILE A 567 6.20 -20.83 17.90
N LEU A 568 5.16 -21.63 17.68
CA LEU A 568 3.78 -21.21 17.86
C LEU A 568 3.41 -21.13 19.34
N ILE A 569 2.59 -20.16 19.67
CA ILE A 569 1.96 -19.99 20.99
C ILE A 569 0.53 -20.53 20.86
N PRO A 570 0.16 -21.59 21.62
CA PRO A 570 -1.20 -22.13 21.57
C PRO A 570 -2.25 -21.10 21.96
N ASP A 571 -3.40 -21.08 21.28
CA ASP A 571 -4.52 -20.19 21.61
C ASP A 571 -5.06 -20.43 23.04
N SER A 572 -4.86 -21.65 23.57
CA SER A 572 -5.26 -22.03 24.93
C SER A 572 -4.34 -21.48 26.02
N ILE A 573 -3.22 -20.82 25.70
CA ILE A 573 -2.27 -20.31 26.70
C ILE A 573 -2.98 -19.32 27.64
N ASN A 574 -2.79 -19.54 28.95
CA ASN A 574 -3.22 -18.59 29.97
C ASN A 574 -2.01 -17.83 30.53
N TYR A 575 -1.86 -16.58 30.14
CA TYR A 575 -0.73 -15.75 30.59
C TYR A 575 -0.75 -15.42 32.09
N ASP A 576 -1.88 -15.62 32.78
CA ASP A 576 -1.98 -15.44 34.23
C ASP A 576 -1.26 -16.57 35.01
N ASP A 577 -1.11 -17.74 34.41
CA ASP A 577 -0.41 -18.88 35.00
C ASP A 577 1.12 -18.68 34.95
N ILE A 578 1.61 -17.76 34.13
CA ILE A 578 3.04 -17.48 33.98
C ILE A 578 3.44 -16.35 34.96
N LYS A 579 3.67 -16.71 36.22
CA LYS A 579 3.91 -15.75 37.32
C LYS A 579 5.12 -14.84 37.11
N SER A 580 6.12 -15.27 36.38
CA SER A 580 7.38 -14.53 36.15
C SER A 580 7.27 -13.45 35.06
N LEU A 581 6.16 -13.33 34.35
CA LEU A 581 5.93 -12.24 33.38
C LEU A 581 5.73 -10.90 34.13
N SER A 582 6.27 -9.83 33.57
CA SER A 582 5.96 -8.47 34.03
C SER A 582 4.45 -8.18 33.85
N SER A 583 3.93 -7.29 34.70
CA SER A 583 2.49 -6.92 34.64
C SER A 583 2.13 -6.32 33.27
N GLU A 584 2.99 -5.47 32.72
CA GLU A 584 2.81 -4.85 31.41
C GLU A 584 2.82 -5.91 30.29
N SER A 585 3.82 -6.78 30.27
CA SER A 585 3.90 -7.86 29.26
C SER A 585 2.69 -8.77 29.31
N ARG A 586 2.23 -9.15 30.51
CA ARG A 586 1.06 -10.00 30.71
C ARG A 586 -0.19 -9.35 30.13
N GLU A 587 -0.45 -8.08 30.44
CA GLU A 587 -1.57 -7.32 29.90
C GLU A 587 -1.54 -7.24 28.37
N LYS A 588 -0.38 -6.91 27.80
CA LYS A 588 -0.17 -6.82 26.35
C LYS A 588 -0.38 -8.16 25.65
N LEU A 589 0.22 -9.23 26.17
CA LEU A 589 0.09 -10.57 25.62
C LEU A 589 -1.35 -11.09 25.66
N LYS A 590 -2.11 -10.80 26.73
CA LYS A 590 -3.54 -11.12 26.84
C LYS A 590 -4.38 -10.35 25.84
N ALA A 591 -4.07 -9.08 25.62
CA ALA A 591 -4.83 -8.22 24.70
C ALA A 591 -4.55 -8.57 23.22
N ILE A 592 -3.28 -8.83 22.87
CA ILE A 592 -2.83 -9.03 21.49
C ILE A 592 -2.97 -10.49 21.07
N ARG A 593 -2.72 -11.43 21.99
CA ARG A 593 -2.74 -12.87 21.69
C ARG A 593 -1.82 -13.23 20.51
N PRO A 594 -0.49 -13.00 20.64
CA PRO A 594 0.45 -13.31 19.57
C PRO A 594 0.43 -14.80 19.23
N ARG A 595 0.52 -15.11 17.93
CA ARG A 595 0.50 -16.49 17.41
C ARG A 595 1.85 -17.18 17.55
N SER A 596 2.95 -16.41 17.60
CA SER A 596 4.31 -16.95 17.66
C SER A 596 5.18 -16.19 18.65
N ILE A 597 6.29 -16.80 19.02
CA ILE A 597 7.34 -16.17 19.83
C ILE A 597 7.92 -14.93 19.12
N GLY A 598 8.08 -15.00 17.79
CA GLY A 598 8.53 -13.85 17.00
C GLY A 598 7.56 -12.68 17.08
N GLN A 599 6.24 -12.93 17.00
CA GLN A 599 5.24 -11.89 17.22
C GLN A 599 5.28 -11.32 18.64
N ALA A 600 5.38 -12.19 19.65
CA ALA A 600 5.48 -11.76 21.06
C ALA A 600 6.68 -10.84 21.28
N PHE A 601 7.83 -11.13 20.68
CA PHE A 601 9.03 -10.32 20.76
C PHE A 601 8.87 -8.90 20.20
N ARG A 602 7.99 -8.70 19.22
CA ARG A 602 7.75 -7.38 18.59
C ARG A 602 6.72 -6.51 19.34
N ILE A 603 6.00 -7.08 20.29
CA ILE A 603 5.01 -6.31 21.06
C ILE A 603 5.71 -5.29 21.95
N SER A 604 5.38 -4.02 21.79
CA SER A 604 5.90 -2.96 22.65
C SER A 604 5.51 -3.21 24.12
N GLY A 605 6.50 -3.23 25.01
CA GLY A 605 6.32 -3.55 26.44
C GLY A 605 6.53 -5.04 26.78
N VAL A 606 6.83 -5.89 25.80
CA VAL A 606 7.28 -7.28 26.02
C VAL A 606 8.81 -7.31 25.90
N SER A 607 9.50 -7.63 26.98
CA SER A 607 10.96 -7.66 27.01
C SER A 607 11.52 -8.99 26.49
N PRO A 608 12.82 -9.03 26.08
CA PRO A 608 13.50 -10.30 25.75
C PRO A 608 13.44 -11.33 26.88
N SER A 609 13.44 -10.86 28.15
CA SER A 609 13.30 -11.71 29.33
C SER A 609 11.93 -12.37 29.40
N ASP A 610 10.86 -11.59 29.14
CA ASP A 610 9.49 -12.13 29.12
C ASP A 610 9.34 -13.18 28.02
N VAL A 611 9.92 -12.95 26.83
CA VAL A 611 9.93 -13.92 25.73
C VAL A 611 10.63 -15.22 26.12
N SER A 612 11.77 -15.12 26.82
CA SER A 612 12.49 -16.29 27.33
C SER A 612 11.66 -17.06 28.36
N ILE A 613 10.90 -16.37 29.20
CA ILE A 613 9.99 -16.98 30.18
C ILE A 613 8.87 -17.74 29.46
N ILE A 614 8.27 -17.17 28.39
CA ILE A 614 7.24 -17.84 27.59
C ILE A 614 7.82 -19.11 26.93
N LEU A 615 9.03 -19.04 26.36
CA LEU A 615 9.72 -20.21 25.78
C LEU A 615 9.91 -21.33 26.80
N ILE A 616 10.37 -21.00 28.01
CA ILE A 616 10.54 -21.99 29.09
C ILE A 616 9.19 -22.63 29.47
N TYR A 617 8.14 -21.80 29.54
CA TYR A 617 6.78 -22.28 29.87
C TYR A 617 6.25 -23.23 28.82
N LEU A 618 6.38 -22.90 27.53
CA LEU A 618 5.96 -23.74 26.40
C LEU A 618 6.71 -25.08 26.38
N ASN A 619 8.02 -25.06 26.60
CA ASN A 619 8.83 -26.27 26.65
C ASN A 619 8.44 -27.19 27.83
N LYS A 620 8.11 -26.64 29.00
CA LYS A 620 7.63 -27.41 30.14
C LYS A 620 6.26 -28.02 29.87
N SER A 621 5.35 -27.29 29.21
CA SER A 621 4.01 -27.78 28.86
C SER A 621 4.04 -28.86 27.79
N SER A 622 5.02 -28.83 26.87
CA SER A 622 5.21 -29.87 25.83
C SER A 622 5.80 -31.17 26.35
N VAL A 623 6.39 -31.16 27.56
CA VAL A 623 6.93 -32.39 28.22
C VAL A 623 5.86 -33.08 29.07
N MET A 624 4.70 -32.41 29.29
CA MET A 624 3.59 -32.99 30.08
C MET A 624 2.45 -33.58 29.21
N ILE A 625 2.60 -33.61 27.88
CA ILE A 625 1.75 -34.32 26.93
C ILE A 625 2.56 -35.46 26.30
#